data_bb244dca2f2dd6a48409ac04c7978285
#
_entry.id   bb244dca2f2dd6a48409ac04c7978285
#
_cell.length_a   1.000
_cell.length_b   1.000
_cell.length_c   1.000
_cell.angle_alpha   90.00
_cell.angle_beta   90.00
_cell.angle_gamma   90.00
#
_symmetry.space_group_name_H-M   'P 1'
#
loop_
_entity.id
_entity.type
_entity.pdbx_description
1 polymer ?
#
loop_
_entity_poly.entity_id
_entity_poly.type
_entity_poly.pdbx_seq_one_letter_code
_entity_poly.pdbx_strand_id
1 'polypeptide(L)'
;MLFELESVSYTRAGKLVLRDLDARLPVGASSIVGPSGSGKSTLLRLLNRLADPDSGRVIYEGTDVRERDPLELRREVSLVPQLPALIDGTVHDNVAYGPRLAGHSFDARSCLELAGLDPAFEDRDSSRLSVGEQQRVMLARALALDPRVLLLDEPTSALDPAARDAVEATLRGLRARTAISVVVVTHDMQQARRLADYVVRIEGGRVAAQGPAAEVLEEQVEPAIAAAEDAT
;
A
#
# COMPACT_ATOMS: atom_id res chain seq x y z
N MET A 1 9.81 -8.20 13.18
CA MET A 1 9.33 -8.26 11.78
C MET A 1 7.92 -7.68 11.79
N LEU A 2 7.49 -6.93 10.75
CA LEU A 2 6.13 -6.41 10.68
C LEU A 2 5.16 -7.49 10.16
N PHE A 3 5.44 -8.03 8.96
CA PHE A 3 4.73 -9.18 8.43
C PHE A 3 5.68 -10.30 8.05
N GLU A 4 5.21 -11.54 8.23
CA GLU A 4 5.83 -12.76 7.75
C GLU A 4 4.76 -13.61 7.07
N LEU A 5 5.07 -14.10 5.87
CA LEU A 5 4.21 -14.99 5.10
C LEU A 5 4.93 -16.33 4.99
N GLU A 6 4.23 -17.41 5.33
CA GLU A 6 4.75 -18.75 5.35
C GLU A 6 3.92 -19.66 4.45
N SER A 7 4.52 -20.07 3.32
CA SER A 7 3.95 -20.98 2.32
C SER A 7 2.53 -20.58 1.88
N VAL A 8 2.30 -19.28 1.67
CA VAL A 8 0.99 -18.71 1.37
C VAL A 8 0.56 -19.03 -0.05
N SER A 9 -0.59 -19.72 -0.19
CA SER A 9 -1.25 -19.90 -1.48
C SER A 9 -2.66 -19.32 -1.46
N TYR A 10 -3.09 -18.75 -2.58
CA TYR A 10 -4.41 -18.15 -2.71
C TYR A 10 -4.97 -18.25 -4.13
N THR A 11 -6.22 -18.72 -4.23
CA THR A 11 -6.98 -18.85 -5.48
C THR A 11 -8.04 -17.76 -5.56
N ARG A 12 -8.15 -17.11 -6.69
CA ARG A 12 -9.19 -16.11 -6.97
C ARG A 12 -9.93 -16.49 -8.24
N ALA A 13 -11.24 -16.62 -8.16
CA ALA A 13 -12.10 -17.03 -9.29
C ALA A 13 -11.59 -18.29 -10.03
N GLY A 14 -11.18 -19.31 -9.27
CA GLY A 14 -10.67 -20.58 -9.80
C GLY A 14 -9.24 -20.56 -10.35
N LYS A 15 -8.56 -19.40 -10.30
CA LYS A 15 -7.15 -19.27 -10.73
C LYS A 15 -6.24 -19.13 -9.51
N LEU A 16 -5.23 -19.99 -9.41
CA LEU A 16 -4.19 -19.89 -8.40
C LEU A 16 -3.33 -18.63 -8.67
N VAL A 17 -3.45 -17.63 -7.79
CA VAL A 17 -2.83 -16.29 -7.92
C VAL A 17 -1.52 -16.22 -7.14
N LEU A 18 -1.50 -16.71 -5.90
CA LEU A 18 -0.29 -16.82 -5.09
C LEU A 18 0.02 -18.30 -4.87
N ARG A 19 1.31 -18.66 -4.90
CA ARG A 19 1.76 -20.04 -4.97
C ARG A 19 2.92 -20.26 -4.02
N ASP A 20 2.63 -20.86 -2.85
CA ASP A 20 3.65 -21.23 -1.88
C ASP A 20 4.63 -20.07 -1.65
N LEU A 21 4.06 -18.92 -1.25
CA LEU A 21 4.77 -17.65 -1.18
C LEU A 21 5.33 -17.44 0.23
N ASP A 22 6.65 -17.35 0.34
CA ASP A 22 7.37 -16.99 1.56
C ASP A 22 7.92 -15.57 1.42
N ALA A 23 7.48 -14.64 2.28
CA ALA A 23 7.92 -13.26 2.25
C ALA A 23 8.05 -12.67 3.65
N ARG A 24 8.90 -11.64 3.75
CA ARG A 24 9.07 -10.86 4.97
C ARG A 24 8.98 -9.37 4.65
N LEU A 25 8.27 -8.64 5.48
CA LEU A 25 8.16 -7.18 5.40
C LEU A 25 8.61 -6.62 6.75
N PRO A 26 9.74 -5.91 6.83
CA PRO A 26 10.19 -5.28 8.07
C PRO A 26 9.33 -4.07 8.45
N VAL A 27 9.47 -3.58 9.68
CA VAL A 27 8.96 -2.27 10.10
C VAL A 27 9.63 -1.19 9.26
N GLY A 28 8.90 -0.14 8.92
CA GLY A 28 9.37 0.97 8.09
C GLY A 28 8.72 0.96 6.71
N ALA A 29 9.47 1.15 5.64
CA ALA A 29 8.92 1.22 4.29
C ALA A 29 9.33 0.02 3.45
N SER A 30 8.34 -0.68 2.94
CA SER A 30 8.51 -1.78 2.00
C SER A 30 7.76 -1.53 0.71
N SER A 31 8.28 -2.04 -0.41
CA SER A 31 7.55 -2.11 -1.68
C SER A 31 7.37 -3.54 -2.14
N ILE A 32 6.19 -3.84 -2.66
CA ILE A 32 5.90 -5.08 -3.37
C ILE A 32 5.85 -4.74 -4.86
N VAL A 33 6.79 -5.28 -5.63
CA VAL A 33 6.95 -4.98 -7.05
C VAL A 33 6.75 -6.22 -7.92
N GLY A 34 6.51 -6.01 -9.22
CA GLY A 34 6.35 -7.08 -10.20
C GLY A 34 5.38 -6.71 -11.31
N PRO A 35 5.27 -7.54 -12.36
CA PRO A 35 4.39 -7.29 -13.49
C PRO A 35 2.92 -7.25 -13.10
N SER A 36 2.07 -6.67 -13.98
CA SER A 36 0.62 -6.69 -13.80
C SER A 36 0.11 -8.12 -13.73
N GLY A 37 -0.82 -8.38 -12.80
CA GLY A 37 -1.38 -9.72 -12.59
C GLY A 37 -0.49 -10.70 -11.82
N SER A 38 0.67 -10.30 -11.29
CA SER A 38 1.55 -11.17 -10.49
C SER A 38 1.03 -11.51 -9.09
N GLY A 39 -0.05 -10.86 -8.63
CA GLY A 39 -0.66 -11.14 -7.31
C GLY A 39 -0.43 -10.06 -6.25
N LYS A 40 0.22 -8.94 -6.55
CA LYS A 40 0.56 -7.87 -5.59
C LYS A 40 -0.64 -7.34 -4.80
N SER A 41 -1.69 -6.89 -5.48
CA SER A 41 -2.92 -6.39 -4.83
C SER A 41 -3.65 -7.49 -4.06
N THR A 42 -3.52 -8.75 -4.49
CA THR A 42 -4.05 -9.90 -3.75
C THR A 42 -3.29 -10.06 -2.44
N LEU A 43 -1.95 -9.95 -2.49
CA LEU A 43 -1.12 -10.02 -1.29
C LEU A 43 -1.51 -8.94 -0.27
N LEU A 44 -1.69 -7.67 -0.68
CA LEU A 44 -2.15 -6.62 0.24
C LEU A 44 -3.46 -6.98 0.96
N ARG A 45 -4.39 -7.61 0.25
CA ARG A 45 -5.68 -8.03 0.83
C ARG A 45 -5.56 -9.16 1.85
N LEU A 46 -4.53 -9.98 1.74
CA LEU A 46 -4.23 -10.99 2.76
C LEU A 46 -3.60 -10.34 4.01
N LEU A 47 -2.75 -9.31 3.84
CA LEU A 47 -2.08 -8.64 4.97
C LEU A 47 -3.07 -7.99 5.95
N ASN A 48 -4.22 -7.49 5.48
CA ASN A 48 -5.26 -6.91 6.34
C ASN A 48 -6.54 -7.76 6.44
N ARG A 49 -6.43 -9.04 6.08
CA ARG A 49 -7.52 -10.00 6.18
C ARG A 49 -8.80 -9.57 5.46
N LEU A 50 -8.70 -8.88 4.29
CA LEU A 50 -9.79 -8.73 3.33
C LEU A 50 -10.04 -10.02 2.54
N ALA A 51 -9.08 -10.95 2.59
CA ALA A 51 -9.19 -12.34 2.17
C ALA A 51 -8.33 -13.19 3.09
N ASP A 52 -8.70 -14.45 3.29
CA ASP A 52 -7.88 -15.45 3.98
C ASP A 52 -7.15 -16.32 2.95
N PRO A 53 -5.91 -16.76 3.19
CA PRO A 53 -5.19 -17.66 2.30
C PRO A 53 -5.84 -19.04 2.28
N ASP A 54 -5.75 -19.76 1.13
CA ASP A 54 -6.20 -21.15 1.01
C ASP A 54 -5.29 -22.10 1.81
N SER A 55 -3.98 -21.79 1.85
CA SER A 55 -2.99 -22.49 2.68
C SER A 55 -1.87 -21.55 3.11
N GLY A 56 -1.10 -21.98 4.09
CA GLY A 56 -0.05 -21.18 4.70
C GLY A 56 -0.58 -20.20 5.76
N ARG A 57 0.27 -19.27 6.16
CA ARG A 57 -0.03 -18.30 7.23
C ARG A 57 0.46 -16.91 6.88
N VAL A 58 -0.32 -15.91 7.27
CA VAL A 58 0.08 -14.50 7.28
C VAL A 58 0.19 -14.07 8.73
N ILE A 59 1.39 -13.70 9.15
CA ILE A 59 1.70 -13.34 10.53
C ILE A 59 1.95 -11.84 10.57
N TYR A 60 1.24 -11.13 11.43
CA TYR A 60 1.41 -9.72 11.73
C TYR A 60 1.89 -9.55 13.17
N GLU A 61 3.10 -8.98 13.36
CA GLU A 61 3.73 -8.81 14.67
C GLU A 61 3.72 -10.08 15.54
N GLY A 62 4.03 -11.22 14.93
CA GLY A 62 4.13 -12.52 15.61
C GLY A 62 2.81 -13.27 15.80
N THR A 63 1.66 -12.70 15.38
CA THR A 63 0.33 -13.33 15.51
C THR A 63 -0.26 -13.61 14.13
N ASP A 64 -0.81 -14.81 13.90
CA ASP A 64 -1.56 -15.11 12.65
C ASP A 64 -2.75 -14.13 12.53
N VAL A 65 -2.89 -13.48 11.37
CA VAL A 65 -3.98 -12.52 11.15
C VAL A 65 -5.37 -13.12 11.33
N ARG A 66 -5.51 -14.44 11.20
CA ARG A 66 -6.78 -15.16 11.41
C ARG A 66 -7.18 -15.25 12.88
N GLU A 67 -6.24 -15.08 13.80
CA GLU A 67 -6.48 -15.09 15.25
C GLU A 67 -6.92 -13.70 15.77
N ARG A 68 -6.81 -12.65 14.95
CA ARG A 68 -7.17 -11.29 15.30
C ARG A 68 -8.60 -10.94 14.87
N ASP A 69 -9.25 -10.01 15.57
CA ASP A 69 -10.50 -9.43 15.09
C ASP A 69 -10.29 -8.69 13.75
N PRO A 70 -11.07 -9.02 12.70
CA PRO A 70 -10.84 -8.43 11.37
C PRO A 70 -11.05 -6.92 11.32
N LEU A 71 -11.94 -6.35 12.16
CA LEU A 71 -12.21 -4.92 12.16
C LEU A 71 -11.09 -4.16 12.88
N GLU A 72 -10.58 -4.69 13.99
CA GLU A 72 -9.43 -4.14 14.68
C GLU A 72 -8.19 -4.21 13.81
N LEU A 73 -7.91 -5.36 13.18
CA LEU A 73 -6.79 -5.51 12.26
C LEU A 73 -6.85 -4.49 11.12
N ARG A 74 -8.03 -4.27 10.50
CA ARG A 74 -8.18 -3.32 9.39
C ARG A 74 -8.06 -1.85 9.79
N ARG A 75 -8.27 -1.53 11.07
CA ARG A 75 -7.97 -0.20 11.62
C ARG A 75 -6.47 -0.01 11.77
N GLU A 76 -5.78 -0.99 12.36
CA GLU A 76 -4.32 -0.96 12.52
C GLU A 76 -3.59 -1.05 11.18
N VAL A 77 -4.09 -1.86 10.24
CA VAL A 77 -3.51 -2.13 8.91
C VAL A 77 -4.48 -1.62 7.85
N SER A 78 -4.46 -0.31 7.64
CA SER A 78 -5.38 0.37 6.74
C SER A 78 -4.94 0.26 5.27
N LEU A 79 -5.90 -0.04 4.39
CA LEU A 79 -5.66 -0.16 2.94
C LEU A 79 -6.22 1.06 2.19
N VAL A 80 -5.36 1.68 1.40
CA VAL A 80 -5.72 2.68 0.38
C VAL A 80 -5.72 1.99 -0.98
N PRO A 81 -6.88 1.83 -1.64
CA PRO A 81 -6.99 1.13 -2.91
C PRO A 81 -6.44 1.97 -4.08
N GLN A 82 -6.18 1.30 -5.20
CA GLN A 82 -5.68 1.91 -6.43
C GLN A 82 -6.62 2.99 -6.99
N LEU A 83 -7.92 2.68 -7.05
CA LEU A 83 -8.92 3.64 -7.52
C LEU A 83 -9.58 4.32 -6.31
N PRO A 84 -9.65 5.65 -6.30
CA PRO A 84 -10.37 6.38 -5.26
C PRO A 84 -11.84 5.94 -5.20
N ALA A 85 -12.33 5.67 -4.00
CA ALA A 85 -13.73 5.32 -3.72
C ALA A 85 -14.25 6.24 -2.61
N LEU A 86 -14.57 7.48 -2.97
CA LEU A 86 -15.15 8.45 -2.06
C LEU A 86 -16.66 8.23 -1.95
N ILE A 87 -17.20 8.50 -0.76
CA ILE A 87 -18.64 8.56 -0.55
C ILE A 87 -19.16 9.95 -0.94
N ASP A 88 -20.43 10.02 -1.32
CA ASP A 88 -21.09 11.30 -1.56
C ASP A 88 -21.07 12.19 -0.31
N GLY A 89 -20.84 13.49 -0.50
CA GLY A 89 -20.74 14.45 0.59
C GLY A 89 -19.43 15.25 0.56
N THR A 90 -19.06 15.79 1.70
CA THR A 90 -17.85 16.62 1.83
C THR A 90 -16.59 15.77 2.00
N VAL A 91 -15.45 16.42 1.90
CA VAL A 91 -14.14 15.81 2.28
C VAL A 91 -14.16 15.42 3.75
N HIS A 92 -14.73 16.25 4.64
CA HIS A 92 -14.92 15.92 6.06
C HIS A 92 -15.70 14.62 6.25
N ASP A 93 -16.83 14.44 5.54
CA ASP A 93 -17.64 13.21 5.66
C ASP A 93 -16.85 11.97 5.26
N ASN A 94 -16.00 12.12 4.25
CA ASN A 94 -15.10 11.07 3.80
C ASN A 94 -14.03 10.71 4.84
N VAL A 95 -13.35 11.69 5.43
CA VAL A 95 -12.33 11.48 6.46
C VAL A 95 -12.97 10.93 7.75
N ALA A 96 -14.13 11.45 8.13
CA ALA A 96 -14.87 11.06 9.33
C ALA A 96 -15.49 9.66 9.26
N TYR A 97 -15.61 9.07 8.07
CA TYR A 97 -16.40 7.85 7.86
C TYR A 97 -15.92 6.68 8.74
N GLY A 98 -14.63 6.36 8.72
CA GLY A 98 -14.06 5.30 9.53
C GLY A 98 -14.15 5.56 11.04
N PRO A 99 -13.65 6.70 11.52
CA PRO A 99 -13.75 7.07 12.94
C PRO A 99 -15.16 7.06 13.51
N ARG A 100 -16.16 7.58 12.76
CA ARG A 100 -17.59 7.54 13.19
C ARG A 100 -18.08 6.12 13.39
N LEU A 101 -17.75 5.19 12.50
CA LEU A 101 -18.11 3.76 12.65
C LEU A 101 -17.38 3.09 13.81
N ALA A 102 -16.16 3.52 14.09
CA ALA A 102 -15.33 2.97 15.15
C ALA A 102 -15.60 3.58 16.53
N GLY A 103 -16.36 4.69 16.61
CA GLY A 103 -16.58 5.44 17.85
C GLY A 103 -15.31 6.15 18.34
N HIS A 104 -14.38 6.49 17.45
CA HIS A 104 -13.12 7.16 17.77
C HIS A 104 -13.19 8.66 17.48
N SER A 105 -12.53 9.46 18.32
CA SER A 105 -12.25 10.86 18.03
C SER A 105 -11.12 10.95 16.99
N PHE A 106 -11.16 11.94 16.13
CA PHE A 106 -10.15 12.24 15.12
C PHE A 106 -10.09 13.74 14.88
N ASP A 107 -8.98 14.19 14.30
CA ASP A 107 -8.80 15.56 13.82
C ASP A 107 -8.70 15.56 12.29
N ALA A 108 -9.78 15.96 11.62
CA ALA A 108 -9.86 15.97 10.17
C ALA A 108 -8.79 16.86 9.53
N ARG A 109 -8.51 18.03 10.13
CA ARG A 109 -7.50 18.98 9.61
C ARG A 109 -6.11 18.41 9.66
N SER A 110 -5.73 17.81 10.78
CA SER A 110 -4.44 17.13 10.93
C SER A 110 -4.30 15.96 9.94
N CYS A 111 -5.36 15.18 9.74
CA CYS A 111 -5.34 14.09 8.73
C CYS A 111 -5.16 14.61 7.30
N LEU A 112 -5.82 15.74 6.95
CA LEU A 112 -5.66 16.39 5.64
C LEU A 112 -4.24 16.91 5.43
N GLU A 113 -3.67 17.59 6.42
CA GLU A 113 -2.28 18.07 6.38
C GLU A 113 -1.26 16.93 6.23
N LEU A 114 -1.45 15.84 6.96
CA LEU A 114 -0.63 14.64 6.83
C LEU A 114 -0.75 14.00 5.45
N ALA A 115 -1.94 14.08 4.83
CA ALA A 115 -2.19 13.62 3.47
C ALA A 115 -1.78 14.64 2.38
N GLY A 116 -1.16 15.76 2.74
CA GLY A 116 -0.69 16.80 1.82
C GLY A 116 -1.81 17.63 1.19
N LEU A 117 -2.95 17.77 1.89
CA LEU A 117 -4.06 18.64 1.51
C LEU A 117 -4.15 19.84 2.46
N ASP A 118 -4.56 20.99 1.90
CA ASP A 118 -4.90 22.16 2.71
C ASP A 118 -6.14 21.82 3.58
N PRO A 119 -6.14 22.12 4.88
CA PRO A 119 -7.31 21.95 5.75
C PRO A 119 -8.59 22.64 5.23
N ALA A 120 -8.46 23.70 4.42
CA ALA A 120 -9.58 24.36 3.77
C ALA A 120 -10.35 23.46 2.78
N PHE A 121 -9.82 22.27 2.46
CA PHE A 121 -10.54 21.26 1.67
C PHE A 121 -11.69 20.61 2.45
N GLU A 122 -11.70 20.70 3.77
CA GLU A 122 -12.63 19.99 4.64
C GLU A 122 -14.10 20.10 4.19
N ASP A 123 -14.55 21.30 3.79
CA ASP A 123 -15.94 21.58 3.38
C ASP A 123 -16.19 21.39 1.88
N ARG A 124 -15.16 21.00 1.10
CA ARG A 124 -15.34 20.80 -0.35
C ARG A 124 -16.16 19.57 -0.65
N ASP A 125 -16.97 19.66 -1.68
CA ASP A 125 -17.68 18.52 -2.27
C ASP A 125 -16.69 17.53 -2.87
N SER A 126 -16.75 16.27 -2.40
CA SER A 126 -15.82 15.20 -2.81
C SER A 126 -15.91 14.86 -4.31
N SER A 127 -17.06 15.11 -4.94
CA SER A 127 -17.28 14.85 -6.38
C SER A 127 -16.55 15.84 -7.30
N ARG A 128 -16.07 16.97 -6.77
CA ARG A 128 -15.39 18.03 -7.53
C ARG A 128 -13.87 17.98 -7.45
N LEU A 129 -13.34 16.97 -6.81
CA LEU A 129 -11.89 16.80 -6.62
C LEU A 129 -11.26 16.17 -7.85
N SER A 130 -10.04 16.60 -8.20
CA SER A 130 -9.18 15.90 -9.14
C SER A 130 -8.82 14.51 -8.61
N VAL A 131 -8.42 13.59 -9.50
CA VAL A 131 -8.05 12.22 -9.11
C VAL A 131 -6.92 12.21 -8.06
N GLY A 132 -5.94 13.12 -8.19
CA GLY A 132 -4.85 13.24 -7.20
C GLY A 132 -5.33 13.77 -5.84
N GLU A 133 -6.30 14.69 -5.81
CA GLU A 133 -6.92 15.16 -4.57
C GLU A 133 -7.76 14.06 -3.94
N GLN A 134 -8.55 13.32 -4.73
CA GLN A 134 -9.32 12.17 -4.25
C GLN A 134 -8.42 11.10 -3.62
N GLN A 135 -7.26 10.80 -4.24
CA GLN A 135 -6.30 9.85 -3.70
C GLN A 135 -5.74 10.31 -2.35
N ARG A 136 -5.45 11.62 -2.19
CA ARG A 136 -5.01 12.17 -0.91
C ARG A 136 -6.13 12.20 0.14
N VAL A 137 -7.39 12.40 -0.25
CA VAL A 137 -8.54 12.25 0.67
C VAL A 137 -8.68 10.80 1.14
N MET A 138 -8.46 9.81 0.25
CA MET A 138 -8.42 8.40 0.65
C MET A 138 -7.30 8.12 1.66
N LEU A 139 -6.13 8.74 1.47
CA LEU A 139 -5.03 8.66 2.44
C LEU A 139 -5.42 9.30 3.78
N ALA A 140 -6.01 10.51 3.78
CA ALA A 140 -6.52 11.18 4.99
C ALA A 140 -7.56 10.32 5.73
N ARG A 141 -8.48 9.68 5.00
CA ARG A 141 -9.47 8.73 5.55
C ARG A 141 -8.82 7.56 6.27
N ALA A 142 -7.76 7.00 5.67
CA ALA A 142 -7.01 5.90 6.29
C ALA A 142 -6.27 6.38 7.54
N LEU A 143 -5.63 7.56 7.48
CA LEU A 143 -4.91 8.17 8.62
C LEU A 143 -5.81 8.52 9.80
N ALA A 144 -7.09 8.85 9.54
CA ALA A 144 -8.06 9.17 10.58
C ALA A 144 -8.40 7.99 11.51
N LEU A 145 -8.02 6.77 11.13
CA LEU A 145 -8.11 5.56 11.98
C LEU A 145 -6.90 5.36 12.89
N ASP A 146 -5.91 6.27 12.84
CA ASP A 146 -4.62 6.17 13.54
C ASP A 146 -3.91 4.82 13.30
N PRO A 147 -3.68 4.45 12.03
CA PRO A 147 -3.15 3.14 11.69
C PRO A 147 -1.67 3.01 12.06
N ARG A 148 -1.24 1.79 12.40
CA ARG A 148 0.17 1.43 12.54
C ARG A 148 0.83 1.10 11.20
N VAL A 149 0.00 0.67 10.22
CA VAL A 149 0.45 0.28 8.88
C VAL A 149 -0.48 0.86 7.82
N LEU A 150 0.10 1.47 6.79
CA LEU A 150 -0.59 1.85 5.56
C LEU A 150 -0.20 0.90 4.43
N LEU A 151 -1.18 0.24 3.86
CA LEU A 151 -1.06 -0.53 2.64
C LEU A 151 -1.57 0.32 1.47
N LEU A 152 -0.75 0.53 0.45
CA LEU A 152 -1.05 1.40 -0.69
C LEU A 152 -0.99 0.57 -1.97
N ASP A 153 -2.14 0.41 -2.64
CA ASP A 153 -2.24 -0.35 -3.90
C ASP A 153 -2.10 0.59 -5.09
N GLU A 154 -0.93 0.64 -5.71
CA GLU A 154 -0.60 1.48 -6.87
C GLU A 154 -1.07 2.96 -6.74
N PRO A 155 -0.70 3.69 -5.67
CA PRO A 155 -1.33 4.96 -5.28
C PRO A 155 -1.15 6.09 -6.28
N THR A 156 -0.33 5.92 -7.31
CA THR A 156 0.00 6.95 -8.30
C THR A 156 -0.21 6.51 -9.74
N SER A 157 -0.72 5.30 -9.99
CA SER A 157 -0.80 4.71 -11.34
C SER A 157 -1.70 5.47 -12.31
N ALA A 158 -2.71 6.18 -11.81
CA ALA A 158 -3.68 6.96 -12.60
C ALA A 158 -3.40 8.48 -12.58
N LEU A 159 -2.24 8.91 -12.06
CA LEU A 159 -1.91 10.31 -11.86
C LEU A 159 -0.96 10.84 -12.93
N ASP A 160 -1.11 12.11 -13.27
CA ASP A 160 -0.11 12.85 -14.03
C ASP A 160 1.19 13.02 -13.23
N PRO A 161 2.31 13.40 -13.87
CA PRO A 161 3.61 13.49 -13.19
C PRO A 161 3.61 14.42 -11.96
N ALA A 162 2.96 15.58 -12.04
CA ALA A 162 2.95 16.54 -10.94
C ALA A 162 2.15 16.03 -9.74
N ALA A 163 0.99 15.41 -9.99
CA ALA A 163 0.17 14.79 -8.95
C ALA A 163 0.87 13.56 -8.32
N ARG A 164 1.60 12.77 -9.13
CA ARG A 164 2.44 11.66 -8.65
C ARG A 164 3.51 12.16 -7.70
N ASP A 165 4.28 13.17 -8.10
CA ASP A 165 5.35 13.74 -7.26
C ASP A 165 4.81 14.28 -5.94
N ALA A 166 3.62 14.90 -5.97
CA ALA A 166 2.95 15.40 -4.76
C ALA A 166 2.56 14.26 -3.80
N VAL A 167 2.00 13.15 -4.31
CA VAL A 167 1.67 11.97 -3.48
C VAL A 167 2.93 11.31 -2.92
N GLU A 168 3.99 11.16 -3.72
CA GLU A 168 5.25 10.60 -3.24
C GLU A 168 5.91 11.49 -2.18
N ALA A 169 5.89 12.82 -2.35
CA ALA A 169 6.37 13.76 -1.34
C ALA A 169 5.57 13.64 -0.03
N THR A 170 4.25 13.49 -0.13
CA THR A 170 3.37 13.25 1.02
C THR A 170 3.76 11.98 1.76
N LEU A 171 3.96 10.86 1.06
CA LEU A 171 4.36 9.58 1.68
C LEU A 171 5.73 9.67 2.36
N ARG A 172 6.70 10.35 1.75
CA ARG A 172 8.01 10.61 2.38
C ARG A 172 7.87 11.48 3.64
N GLY A 173 7.06 12.55 3.55
CA GLY A 173 6.79 13.44 4.67
C GLY A 173 6.07 12.72 5.83
N LEU A 174 5.13 11.84 5.53
CA LEU A 174 4.44 11.01 6.52
C LEU A 174 5.43 10.11 7.28
N ARG A 175 6.31 9.41 6.57
CA ARG A 175 7.36 8.57 7.18
C ARG A 175 8.30 9.36 8.09
N ALA A 176 8.65 10.59 7.72
CA ALA A 176 9.53 11.44 8.52
C ALA A 176 8.85 11.98 9.79
N ARG A 177 7.53 12.09 9.81
CA ARG A 177 6.73 12.72 10.88
C ARG A 177 6.05 11.73 11.81
N THR A 178 5.93 10.46 11.40
CA THR A 178 5.17 9.43 12.11
C THR A 178 5.96 8.12 12.19
N ALA A 179 5.52 7.22 13.09
CA ALA A 179 6.06 5.87 13.21
C ALA A 179 5.29 4.84 12.34
N ILE A 180 4.43 5.31 11.43
CA ILE A 180 3.61 4.46 10.57
C ILE A 180 4.51 3.69 9.59
N SER A 181 4.35 2.38 9.54
CA SER A 181 4.98 1.56 8.50
C SER A 181 4.17 1.66 7.21
N VAL A 182 4.86 1.68 6.06
CA VAL A 182 4.21 1.83 4.76
C VAL A 182 4.58 0.65 3.86
N VAL A 183 3.57 0.02 3.26
CA VAL A 183 3.76 -1.02 2.24
C VAL A 183 3.14 -0.54 0.94
N VAL A 184 3.96 -0.28 -0.08
CA VAL A 184 3.52 0.23 -1.38
C VAL A 184 3.58 -0.88 -2.42
N VAL A 185 2.46 -1.17 -3.07
CA VAL A 185 2.45 -1.96 -4.31
C VAL A 185 2.67 -1.02 -5.48
N THR A 186 3.60 -1.36 -6.34
CA THR A 186 3.86 -0.61 -7.59
C THR A 186 4.47 -1.52 -8.66
N HIS A 187 4.28 -1.16 -9.92
CA HIS A 187 5.02 -1.74 -11.05
C HIS A 187 6.18 -0.81 -11.50
N ASP A 188 6.29 0.39 -10.92
CA ASP A 188 7.34 1.37 -11.17
C ASP A 188 8.51 1.15 -10.21
N MET A 189 9.62 0.58 -10.73
CA MET A 189 10.84 0.31 -9.97
C MET A 189 11.52 1.58 -9.45
N GLN A 190 11.39 2.70 -10.18
CA GLN A 190 11.95 3.98 -9.74
C GLN A 190 11.15 4.53 -8.55
N GLN A 191 9.83 4.36 -8.55
CA GLN A 191 9.00 4.69 -7.39
C GLN A 191 9.36 3.83 -6.18
N ALA A 192 9.51 2.52 -6.37
CA ALA A 192 9.95 1.60 -5.29
C ALA A 192 11.28 2.06 -4.70
N ARG A 193 12.26 2.43 -5.54
CA ARG A 193 13.59 2.94 -5.12
C ARG A 193 13.49 4.24 -4.29
N ARG A 194 12.53 5.12 -4.62
CA ARG A 194 12.35 6.40 -3.91
C ARG A 194 11.60 6.26 -2.58
N LEU A 195 10.74 5.24 -2.45
CA LEU A 195 9.80 5.14 -1.33
C LEU A 195 10.12 4.04 -0.32
N ALA A 196 10.86 3.00 -0.70
CA ALA A 196 11.06 1.83 0.14
C ALA A 196 12.51 1.58 0.51
N ASP A 197 12.71 1.04 1.71
CA ASP A 197 14.00 0.53 2.20
C ASP A 197 14.14 -0.97 1.90
N TYR A 198 13.01 -1.67 1.76
CA TYR A 198 12.93 -3.11 1.51
C TYR A 198 11.98 -3.42 0.35
N VAL A 199 12.32 -4.41 -0.46
CA VAL A 199 11.53 -4.78 -1.64
C VAL A 199 11.24 -6.27 -1.64
N VAL A 200 10.01 -6.63 -1.99
CA VAL A 200 9.59 -8.00 -2.34
C VAL A 200 9.16 -8.00 -3.80
N ARG A 201 9.85 -8.74 -4.64
CA ARG A 201 9.52 -8.90 -6.07
C ARG A 201 8.72 -10.17 -6.28
N ILE A 202 7.51 -10.02 -6.87
CA ILE A 202 6.59 -11.12 -7.14
C ILE A 202 6.47 -11.35 -8.65
N GLU A 203 6.72 -12.58 -9.09
CA GLU A 203 6.57 -13.03 -10.46
C GLU A 203 5.82 -14.37 -10.49
N GLY A 204 4.80 -14.47 -11.34
CA GLY A 204 4.01 -15.71 -11.47
C GLY A 204 3.37 -16.21 -10.17
N GLY A 205 3.11 -15.31 -9.22
CA GLY A 205 2.53 -15.63 -7.91
C GLY A 205 3.54 -16.13 -6.87
N ARG A 206 4.84 -16.04 -7.12
CA ARG A 206 5.93 -16.44 -6.22
C ARG A 206 6.84 -15.27 -5.92
N VAL A 207 7.58 -15.33 -4.82
CA VAL A 207 8.67 -14.39 -4.56
C VAL A 207 9.85 -14.75 -5.47
N ALA A 208 10.20 -13.82 -6.34
CA ALA A 208 11.39 -13.95 -7.20
C ALA A 208 12.66 -13.43 -6.50
N ALA A 209 12.52 -12.35 -5.71
CA ALA A 209 13.59 -11.80 -4.88
C ALA A 209 12.98 -11.00 -3.73
N GLN A 210 13.71 -10.90 -2.62
CA GLN A 210 13.36 -10.00 -1.51
C GLN A 210 14.64 -9.61 -0.76
N GLY A 211 14.68 -8.35 -0.30
CA GLY A 211 15.84 -7.82 0.41
C GLY A 211 15.84 -6.29 0.45
N PRO A 212 16.96 -5.68 0.86
CA PRO A 212 17.16 -4.23 0.77
C PRO A 212 16.86 -3.70 -0.64
N ALA A 213 16.22 -2.56 -0.74
CA ALA A 213 15.77 -2.00 -2.03
C ALA A 213 16.93 -1.79 -3.01
N ALA A 214 18.10 -1.38 -2.51
CA ALA A 214 19.30 -1.21 -3.33
C ALA A 214 19.70 -2.51 -4.04
N GLU A 215 19.74 -3.63 -3.31
CA GLU A 215 20.15 -4.93 -3.85
C GLU A 215 19.13 -5.49 -4.86
N VAL A 216 17.85 -5.56 -4.47
CA VAL A 216 16.80 -6.19 -5.30
C VAL A 216 16.51 -5.41 -6.58
N LEU A 217 16.68 -4.06 -6.56
CA LEU A 217 16.38 -3.20 -7.70
C LEU A 217 17.62 -2.95 -8.61
N GLU A 218 18.84 -3.25 -8.17
CA GLU A 218 20.05 -3.16 -9.01
C GLU A 218 20.21 -4.35 -9.95
N GLU A 219 19.84 -5.55 -9.53
CA GLU A 219 19.91 -6.77 -10.36
C GLU A 219 19.16 -6.70 -11.70
N GLN A 220 18.30 -5.68 -11.93
CA GLN A 220 17.54 -5.51 -13.17
C GLN A 220 18.21 -4.57 -14.19
N VAL A 221 19.27 -3.87 -13.83
CA VAL A 221 19.94 -2.92 -14.74
C VAL A 221 20.93 -3.65 -15.65
N GLU A 222 21.55 -4.72 -15.18
CA GLU A 222 22.56 -5.49 -15.97
C GLU A 222 22.00 -6.25 -17.17
N PRO A 223 20.85 -6.97 -17.13
CA PRO A 223 20.41 -7.72 -18.31
C PRO A 223 19.91 -6.85 -19.47
N ALA A 224 19.50 -5.59 -19.23
CA ALA A 224 19.07 -4.68 -20.29
C ALA A 224 20.24 -4.10 -21.09
N ILE A 225 21.40 -3.97 -20.47
CA ILE A 225 22.62 -3.45 -21.13
C ILE A 225 23.28 -4.56 -21.93
N ALA A 226 23.37 -5.78 -21.40
CA ALA A 226 23.93 -6.92 -22.12
C ALA A 226 23.14 -7.31 -23.37
N ALA A 227 21.81 -7.21 -23.34
CA ALA A 227 20.96 -7.47 -24.51
C ALA A 227 21.03 -6.38 -25.61
N ALA A 228 21.50 -5.17 -25.29
CA ALA A 228 21.68 -4.10 -26.26
C ALA A 228 23.06 -4.17 -26.95
N GLU A 229 24.07 -4.75 -26.33
CA GLU A 229 25.41 -4.93 -26.91
C GLU A 229 25.50 -6.12 -27.88
N ASP A 230 24.66 -7.16 -27.68
CA ASP A 230 24.61 -8.33 -28.61
C ASP A 230 23.77 -8.07 -29.89
N ALA A 231 23.13 -6.89 -30.02
CA ALA A 231 22.28 -6.53 -31.16
C ALA A 231 22.96 -5.55 -32.14
N THR A 232 24.27 -5.30 -32.00
CA THR A 232 25.08 -4.47 -32.92
C THR A 232 26.13 -5.27 -33.60
#